data_6102fac490b5fbb4c6fa3eebc01e4358
#
_entry.id   6102fac490b5fbb4c6fa3eebc01e4358
#
_cell.length_a   1.000
_cell.length_b   1.000
_cell.length_c   1.000
_cell.angle_alpha   90.00
_cell.angle_beta   90.00
_cell.angle_gamma   90.00
#
_symmetry.space_group_name_H-M   'P 1'
#
loop_
_entity.id
_entity.type
_entity.pdbx_description
1 polymer ?
#
loop_
_entity_poly.entity_id
_entity_poly.type
_entity_poly.pdbx_seq_one_letter_code
_entity_poly.pdbx_strand_id
1 'polypeptide(L)'
;MTTANTPAVPRTHHAVVVSATGGPEVLQWTETEVPSPAPGHVLVRTAAAGLNFIETYQRSGVYTMDLPFTPGTEGSGEVVALGEGVDAALLGARVATATATGAYAEHFTAPADRLLAVPEGIDLAEAAALPLQGMTAHYLCRSTFPVEEGHTVVVTAGAGGVGLLLTQLATARGARVVTTASTEEKRELSRGAGAVAAVDYPDLAATVAELTDGEGAHVVYDGVGKDTFDTSLEVLRVRGTLVLFGGASGQVPPFDLQRLNAAGSLYVTRPSLVHYTRTGEETRWRGGEVFGAWASGELDVRIGERFPLADAAAAHAALKSRSTTGKVLLTLS
;
A
#
# COMPACT_ATOMS: atom_id res chain seq x y z
N MET A 1 36.72 -17.41 1.58
CA MET A 1 35.60 -16.91 0.75
C MET A 1 34.74 -18.11 0.45
N THR A 2 33.68 -18.32 1.21
CA THR A 2 32.71 -19.39 1.00
C THR A 2 31.78 -18.92 -0.12
N THR A 3 31.91 -19.50 -1.30
CA THR A 3 30.89 -19.28 -2.38
C THR A 3 29.58 -19.82 -1.85
N ALA A 4 28.66 -18.91 -1.49
CA ALA A 4 27.29 -19.28 -1.19
C ALA A 4 26.74 -19.98 -2.45
N ASN A 5 26.38 -21.24 -2.30
CA ASN A 5 25.81 -22.05 -3.37
C ASN A 5 24.37 -21.54 -3.58
N THR A 6 24.18 -20.52 -4.43
CA THR A 6 22.84 -20.06 -4.81
C THR A 6 22.12 -21.25 -5.44
N PRO A 7 20.96 -21.68 -4.89
CA PRO A 7 20.22 -22.81 -5.47
C PRO A 7 19.92 -22.53 -6.95
N ALA A 8 20.10 -23.54 -7.79
CA ALA A 8 19.76 -23.40 -9.21
C ALA A 8 18.28 -23.00 -9.36
N VAL A 9 18.02 -21.99 -10.17
CA VAL A 9 16.65 -21.56 -10.48
C VAL A 9 15.91 -22.72 -11.17
N PRO A 10 14.77 -23.18 -10.68
CA PRO A 10 13.99 -24.25 -11.32
C PRO A 10 13.44 -23.79 -12.68
N ARG A 11 13.07 -24.74 -13.53
CA ARG A 11 12.47 -24.43 -14.83
C ARG A 11 11.01 -23.99 -14.69
N THR A 12 10.27 -24.62 -13.78
CA THR A 12 8.86 -24.32 -13.49
C THR A 12 8.68 -23.96 -12.02
N HIS A 13 7.65 -23.23 -11.72
CA HIS A 13 7.22 -22.85 -10.39
C HIS A 13 5.70 -22.73 -10.34
N HIS A 14 5.14 -22.60 -9.15
CA HIS A 14 3.74 -22.27 -8.99
C HIS A 14 3.51 -20.76 -8.93
N ALA A 15 2.42 -20.32 -9.57
CA ALA A 15 1.95 -18.95 -9.60
C ALA A 15 0.43 -18.88 -9.60
N VAL A 16 -0.13 -17.79 -9.11
CA VAL A 16 -1.53 -17.45 -9.31
C VAL A 16 -1.68 -16.86 -10.70
N VAL A 17 -2.50 -17.50 -11.55
CA VAL A 17 -2.74 -17.06 -12.93
C VAL A 17 -4.18 -16.59 -13.08
N VAL A 18 -4.36 -15.44 -13.72
CA VAL A 18 -5.64 -14.85 -14.11
C VAL A 18 -5.77 -14.95 -15.63
N SER A 19 -6.66 -15.82 -16.12
CA SER A 19 -6.90 -16.03 -17.55
C SER A 19 -8.14 -15.30 -18.08
N ALA A 20 -8.99 -14.81 -17.18
CA ALA A 20 -10.16 -13.98 -17.50
C ALA A 20 -10.45 -13.04 -16.33
N THR A 21 -11.02 -11.87 -16.62
CA THR A 21 -11.47 -10.94 -15.55
C THR A 21 -12.68 -11.49 -14.82
N GLY A 22 -12.76 -11.26 -13.49
CA GLY A 22 -13.87 -11.81 -12.70
C GLY A 22 -13.76 -11.54 -11.21
N GLY A 23 -14.49 -12.35 -10.44
CA GLY A 23 -14.42 -12.41 -8.98
C GLY A 23 -13.14 -13.12 -8.48
N PRO A 24 -13.00 -13.33 -7.15
CA PRO A 24 -11.82 -14.03 -6.59
C PRO A 24 -11.56 -15.41 -7.19
N GLU A 25 -12.59 -16.06 -7.70
CA GLU A 25 -12.56 -17.41 -8.33
C GLU A 25 -11.65 -17.52 -9.55
N VAL A 26 -11.30 -16.40 -10.21
CA VAL A 26 -10.41 -16.40 -11.37
C VAL A 26 -8.92 -16.49 -11.00
N LEU A 27 -8.58 -16.41 -9.72
CA LEU A 27 -7.23 -16.57 -9.21
C LEU A 27 -6.90 -18.06 -9.08
N GLN A 28 -6.18 -18.60 -10.05
CA GLN A 28 -5.89 -20.04 -10.14
C GLN A 28 -4.43 -20.32 -9.81
N TRP A 29 -4.18 -21.15 -8.80
CA TRP A 29 -2.83 -21.63 -8.45
C TRP A 29 -2.40 -22.70 -9.45
N THR A 30 -1.38 -22.41 -10.25
CA THR A 30 -1.02 -23.21 -11.44
C THR A 30 0.49 -23.30 -11.59
N GLU A 31 1.00 -24.43 -12.03
CA GLU A 31 2.40 -24.56 -12.45
C GLU A 31 2.62 -23.80 -13.78
N THR A 32 3.68 -23.00 -13.84
CA THR A 32 4.07 -22.20 -15.00
C THR A 32 5.59 -22.11 -15.12
N GLU A 33 6.12 -21.61 -16.22
CA GLU A 33 7.56 -21.39 -16.38
C GLU A 33 8.04 -20.25 -15.49
N VAL A 34 9.23 -20.42 -14.87
CA VAL A 34 9.88 -19.34 -14.13
C VAL A 34 10.27 -18.23 -15.10
N PRO A 35 9.89 -16.96 -14.85
CA PRO A 35 10.23 -15.87 -15.75
C PRO A 35 11.74 -15.61 -15.77
N SER A 36 12.31 -15.36 -16.93
CA SER A 36 13.67 -14.84 -17.05
C SER A 36 13.69 -13.34 -16.81
N PRO A 37 14.63 -12.80 -16.01
CA PRO A 37 14.72 -11.36 -15.80
C PRO A 37 15.19 -10.65 -17.09
N ALA A 38 14.44 -9.63 -17.50
CA ALA A 38 14.81 -8.77 -18.63
C ALA A 38 16.07 -7.93 -18.29
N PRO A 39 16.72 -7.28 -19.28
CA PRO A 39 17.81 -6.34 -19.01
C PRO A 39 17.39 -5.29 -17.96
N GLY A 40 18.26 -5.05 -16.98
CA GLY A 40 17.99 -4.14 -15.86
C GLY A 40 17.06 -4.69 -14.77
N HIS A 41 16.59 -5.94 -14.88
CA HIS A 41 15.71 -6.58 -13.90
C HIS A 41 16.44 -7.70 -13.15
N VAL A 42 15.86 -8.08 -12.03
CA VAL A 42 16.28 -9.25 -11.26
C VAL A 42 15.16 -10.28 -11.19
N LEU A 43 15.53 -11.54 -10.95
CA LEU A 43 14.60 -12.58 -10.50
C LEU A 43 14.73 -12.73 -8.99
N VAL A 44 13.61 -12.67 -8.29
CA VAL A 44 13.54 -12.78 -6.83
C VAL A 44 12.81 -14.07 -6.48
N ARG A 45 13.41 -14.90 -5.62
CA ARG A 45 12.73 -16.00 -4.95
C ARG A 45 11.87 -15.40 -3.86
N THR A 46 10.57 -15.56 -3.97
CA THR A 46 9.57 -14.95 -3.10
C THR A 46 9.70 -15.46 -1.67
N ALA A 47 9.72 -14.58 -0.70
CA ALA A 47 9.47 -14.89 0.71
C ALA A 47 8.00 -14.65 1.06
N ALA A 48 7.44 -13.53 0.61
CA ALA A 48 6.02 -13.22 0.68
C ALA A 48 5.64 -12.18 -0.38
N ALA A 49 4.35 -12.11 -0.70
CA ALA A 49 3.74 -11.03 -1.47
C ALA A 49 2.78 -10.20 -0.62
N GLY A 50 2.76 -8.89 -0.83
CA GLY A 50 1.81 -7.99 -0.20
C GLY A 50 0.51 -7.94 -0.98
N LEU A 51 -0.64 -8.17 -0.31
CA LEU A 51 -1.95 -7.98 -0.92
C LEU A 51 -2.37 -6.52 -0.84
N ASN A 52 -2.83 -5.95 -1.95
CA ASN A 52 -3.31 -4.57 -2.05
C ASN A 52 -4.60 -4.49 -2.87
N PHE A 53 -5.32 -3.37 -2.77
CA PHE A 53 -6.55 -3.17 -3.55
C PHE A 53 -6.30 -3.10 -5.07
N ILE A 54 -5.10 -2.72 -5.51
CA ILE A 54 -4.80 -2.62 -6.94
C ILE A 54 -4.94 -3.97 -7.65
N GLU A 55 -4.55 -5.08 -7.04
CA GLU A 55 -4.72 -6.41 -7.60
C GLU A 55 -6.20 -6.80 -7.74
N THR A 56 -7.07 -6.27 -6.86
CA THR A 56 -8.53 -6.48 -7.02
C THR A 56 -9.07 -5.73 -8.23
N TYR A 57 -8.54 -4.55 -8.53
CA TYR A 57 -8.94 -3.76 -9.71
C TYR A 57 -8.41 -4.39 -11.01
N GLN A 58 -7.19 -4.89 -11.02
CA GLN A 58 -6.60 -5.62 -12.15
C GLN A 58 -7.39 -6.89 -12.46
N ARG A 59 -7.61 -7.73 -11.45
CA ARG A 59 -8.37 -8.97 -11.58
C ARG A 59 -9.80 -8.76 -12.09
N SER A 60 -10.49 -7.73 -11.61
CA SER A 60 -11.89 -7.45 -11.98
C SER A 60 -12.04 -6.68 -13.30
N GLY A 61 -10.94 -6.27 -13.94
CA GLY A 61 -10.97 -5.51 -15.20
C GLY A 61 -11.24 -4.01 -15.04
N VAL A 62 -11.27 -3.47 -13.82
CA VAL A 62 -11.31 -2.01 -13.57
C VAL A 62 -10.03 -1.36 -14.10
N TYR A 63 -8.88 -2.04 -13.93
CA TYR A 63 -7.64 -1.72 -14.60
C TYR A 63 -7.38 -2.80 -15.64
N THR A 64 -7.25 -2.40 -16.91
CA THR A 64 -7.02 -3.31 -18.02
C THR A 64 -5.64 -3.95 -17.92
N MET A 65 -5.59 -5.28 -18.00
CA MET A 65 -4.37 -6.07 -18.04
C MET A 65 -4.42 -6.98 -19.26
N ASP A 66 -3.25 -7.26 -19.85
CA ASP A 66 -3.13 -8.31 -20.87
C ASP A 66 -3.29 -9.67 -20.21
N LEU A 67 -4.14 -10.51 -20.77
CA LEU A 67 -4.44 -11.85 -20.25
C LEU A 67 -3.69 -12.93 -21.05
N PRO A 68 -3.19 -14.00 -20.41
CA PRO A 68 -3.17 -14.25 -18.97
C PRO A 68 -2.08 -13.45 -18.23
N PHE A 69 -2.27 -13.18 -16.94
CA PHE A 69 -1.23 -12.54 -16.11
C PHE A 69 -1.18 -13.14 -14.70
N THR A 70 -0.03 -12.98 -14.03
CA THR A 70 0.15 -13.25 -12.60
C THR A 70 0.08 -11.92 -11.84
N PRO A 71 -0.84 -11.76 -10.86
CA PRO A 71 -0.94 -10.56 -10.05
C PRO A 71 0.26 -10.37 -9.12
N GLY A 72 0.26 -9.24 -8.43
CA GLY A 72 1.21 -8.91 -7.36
C GLY A 72 2.25 -7.91 -7.82
N THR A 73 2.11 -6.69 -7.30
CA THR A 73 3.03 -5.57 -7.52
C THR A 73 3.99 -5.37 -6.36
N GLU A 74 3.73 -6.02 -5.22
CA GLU A 74 4.51 -5.92 -4.00
C GLU A 74 4.97 -7.30 -3.54
N GLY A 75 6.26 -7.40 -3.23
CA GLY A 75 6.84 -8.63 -2.71
C GLY A 75 8.19 -8.41 -2.06
N SER A 76 8.63 -9.42 -1.33
CA SER A 76 9.97 -9.52 -0.75
C SER A 76 10.58 -10.89 -1.01
N GLY A 77 11.89 -10.98 -0.96
CA GLY A 77 12.58 -12.22 -1.20
C GLY A 77 14.09 -12.04 -1.37
N GLU A 78 14.70 -13.06 -1.91
CA GLU A 78 16.13 -13.11 -2.22
C GLU A 78 16.36 -13.07 -3.73
N VAL A 79 17.29 -12.23 -4.19
CA VAL A 79 17.66 -12.15 -5.60
C VAL A 79 18.41 -13.43 -6.01
N VAL A 80 17.86 -14.20 -6.95
CA VAL A 80 18.42 -15.48 -7.39
C VAL A 80 18.97 -15.49 -8.81
N ALA A 81 18.60 -14.49 -9.64
CA ALA A 81 19.19 -14.30 -10.96
C ALA A 81 19.17 -12.82 -11.37
N LEU A 82 20.08 -12.44 -12.26
CA LEU A 82 20.26 -11.06 -12.72
C LEU A 82 20.06 -10.99 -14.22
N GLY A 83 19.32 -9.99 -14.68
CA GLY A 83 19.25 -9.62 -16.09
C GLY A 83 20.50 -8.88 -16.56
N GLU A 84 20.65 -8.69 -17.84
CA GLU A 84 21.79 -7.97 -18.43
C GLU A 84 21.89 -6.54 -17.85
N GLY A 85 23.12 -6.11 -17.53
CA GLY A 85 23.41 -4.78 -17.02
C GLY A 85 23.14 -4.56 -15.53
N VAL A 86 22.71 -5.58 -14.81
CA VAL A 86 22.49 -5.50 -13.36
C VAL A 86 23.79 -5.76 -12.60
N ASP A 87 24.01 -4.99 -11.52
CA ASP A 87 25.18 -5.16 -10.64
C ASP A 87 25.19 -6.55 -10.00
N ALA A 88 26.30 -7.28 -10.15
CA ALA A 88 26.50 -8.61 -9.61
C ALA A 88 26.39 -8.67 -8.07
N ALA A 89 26.63 -7.57 -7.37
CA ALA A 89 26.48 -7.47 -5.92
C ALA A 89 25.04 -7.68 -5.42
N LEU A 90 24.05 -7.58 -6.31
CA LEU A 90 22.64 -7.84 -5.95
C LEU A 90 22.32 -9.33 -5.84
N LEU A 91 23.14 -10.24 -6.38
CA LEU A 91 22.89 -11.68 -6.27
C LEU A 91 22.96 -12.13 -4.80
N GLY A 92 21.91 -12.79 -4.30
CA GLY A 92 21.75 -13.18 -2.91
C GLY A 92 21.25 -12.06 -1.99
N ALA A 93 21.01 -10.86 -2.50
CA ALA A 93 20.51 -9.76 -1.68
C ALA A 93 19.08 -10.00 -1.20
N ARG A 94 18.82 -9.63 0.06
CA ARG A 94 17.48 -9.60 0.66
C ARG A 94 16.78 -8.29 0.27
N VAL A 95 15.70 -8.40 -0.46
CA VAL A 95 15.05 -7.24 -1.07
C VAL A 95 13.53 -7.25 -0.87
N ALA A 96 12.95 -6.06 -0.93
CA ALA A 96 11.51 -5.85 -1.05
C ALA A 96 11.25 -4.80 -2.15
N THR A 97 10.06 -4.80 -2.72
CA THR A 97 9.69 -3.86 -3.79
C THR A 97 8.18 -3.65 -3.86
N ALA A 98 7.76 -2.49 -4.37
CA ALA A 98 6.38 -2.20 -4.77
C ALA A 98 6.20 -2.16 -6.32
N THR A 99 7.19 -2.65 -7.07
CA THR A 99 7.19 -2.69 -8.54
C THR A 99 7.47 -4.10 -9.07
N ALA A 100 7.10 -5.12 -8.30
CA ALA A 100 7.19 -6.50 -8.74
C ALA A 100 6.28 -6.75 -9.94
N THR A 101 6.71 -7.65 -10.81
CA THR A 101 5.86 -8.26 -11.83
C THR A 101 5.60 -9.71 -11.44
N GLY A 102 4.36 -10.00 -11.08
CA GLY A 102 3.92 -11.36 -10.75
C GLY A 102 4.35 -11.84 -9.37
N ALA A 103 4.27 -11.01 -8.32
CA ALA A 103 4.67 -11.41 -6.96
C ALA A 103 3.79 -12.53 -6.36
N TYR A 104 2.62 -12.81 -6.93
CA TYR A 104 1.80 -13.95 -6.50
C TYR A 104 2.30 -15.27 -7.09
N ALA A 105 3.59 -15.50 -6.94
CA ALA A 105 4.31 -16.67 -7.44
C ALA A 105 5.50 -17.00 -6.54
N GLU A 106 6.05 -18.20 -6.68
CA GLU A 106 7.28 -18.60 -5.96
C GLU A 106 8.52 -17.81 -6.43
N HIS A 107 8.45 -17.20 -7.63
CA HIS A 107 9.48 -16.30 -8.15
C HIS A 107 8.80 -15.15 -8.90
N PHE A 108 9.32 -13.94 -8.76
CA PHE A 108 8.86 -12.76 -9.48
C PHE A 108 10.03 -11.97 -10.05
N THR A 109 9.77 -11.10 -11.02
CA THR A 109 10.78 -10.16 -11.53
C THR A 109 10.53 -8.74 -11.05
N ALA A 110 11.59 -7.95 -10.93
CA ALA A 110 11.48 -6.53 -10.58
C ALA A 110 12.65 -5.72 -11.19
N PRO A 111 12.44 -4.43 -11.51
CA PRO A 111 13.53 -3.53 -11.90
C PRO A 111 14.55 -3.39 -10.76
N ALA A 112 15.83 -3.59 -11.06
CA ALA A 112 16.90 -3.58 -10.06
C ALA A 112 17.04 -2.22 -9.35
N ASP A 113 16.76 -1.11 -10.04
CA ASP A 113 16.81 0.25 -9.49
C ASP A 113 15.62 0.60 -8.56
N ARG A 114 14.61 -0.28 -8.48
CA ARG A 114 13.41 -0.14 -7.64
C ARG A 114 13.42 -1.07 -6.42
N LEU A 115 14.48 -1.78 -6.21
CA LEU A 115 14.63 -2.64 -5.05
C LEU A 115 14.96 -1.82 -3.80
N LEU A 116 14.40 -2.26 -2.69
CA LEU A 116 14.66 -1.76 -1.35
C LEU A 116 15.42 -2.86 -0.60
N ALA A 117 16.60 -2.54 -0.07
CA ALA A 117 17.31 -3.47 0.80
C ALA A 117 16.50 -3.70 2.09
N VAL A 118 16.30 -4.93 2.47
CA VAL A 118 15.65 -5.28 3.75
C VAL A 118 16.67 -5.20 4.87
N PRO A 119 16.48 -4.32 5.87
CA PRO A 119 17.38 -4.16 6.99
C PRO A 119 17.60 -5.48 7.75
N GLU A 120 18.78 -5.61 8.37
CA GLU A 120 19.02 -6.69 9.33
C GLU A 120 18.02 -6.58 10.50
N GLY A 121 17.53 -7.74 10.98
CA GLY A 121 16.54 -7.80 12.05
C GLY A 121 15.09 -7.78 11.60
N ILE A 122 14.78 -7.34 10.35
CA ILE A 122 13.44 -7.47 9.77
C ILE A 122 13.32 -8.84 9.11
N ASP A 123 12.26 -9.58 9.45
CA ASP A 123 11.94 -10.84 8.78
C ASP A 123 11.68 -10.61 7.29
N LEU A 124 12.22 -11.48 6.43
CA LEU A 124 12.16 -11.28 5.00
C LEU A 124 10.74 -11.40 4.44
N ALA A 125 9.92 -12.30 4.99
CA ALA A 125 8.52 -12.41 4.58
C ALA A 125 7.71 -11.20 5.07
N GLU A 126 7.96 -10.72 6.29
CA GLU A 126 7.30 -9.53 6.82
C GLU A 126 7.67 -8.26 6.05
N ALA A 127 8.85 -8.20 5.46
CA ALA A 127 9.29 -7.07 4.65
C ALA A 127 8.36 -6.77 3.45
N ALA A 128 7.57 -7.74 2.98
CA ALA A 128 6.51 -7.52 1.98
C ALA A 128 5.32 -6.68 2.50
N ALA A 129 5.27 -6.37 3.79
CA ALA A 129 4.17 -5.59 4.36
C ALA A 129 4.29 -4.08 4.13
N LEU A 130 5.48 -3.58 3.81
CA LEU A 130 5.78 -2.15 3.92
C LEU A 130 5.91 -1.39 2.59
N PRO A 131 6.51 -1.94 1.50
CA PRO A 131 6.91 -1.15 0.34
C PRO A 131 5.78 -0.28 -0.24
N LEU A 132 4.66 -0.88 -0.62
CA LEU A 132 3.57 -0.15 -1.27
C LEU A 132 2.83 0.75 -0.29
N GLN A 133 2.41 0.20 0.85
CA GLN A 133 1.60 0.94 1.81
C GLN A 133 2.43 1.97 2.57
N GLY A 134 3.67 1.65 2.94
CA GLY A 134 4.58 2.57 3.62
C GLY A 134 5.00 3.74 2.75
N MET A 135 5.44 3.48 1.51
CA MET A 135 5.76 4.57 0.59
C MET A 135 4.52 5.39 0.19
N THR A 136 3.33 4.77 0.19
CA THR A 136 2.07 5.51 -0.01
C THR A 136 1.82 6.45 1.16
N ALA A 137 1.84 5.96 2.39
CA ALA A 137 1.67 6.81 3.57
C ALA A 137 2.73 7.93 3.60
N HIS A 138 3.98 7.61 3.25
CA HIS A 138 5.07 8.56 3.19
C HIS A 138 4.81 9.68 2.18
N TYR A 139 4.52 9.36 0.91
CA TYR A 139 4.32 10.43 -0.08
C TYR A 139 3.08 11.26 0.21
N LEU A 140 2.03 10.67 0.77
CA LEU A 140 0.82 11.38 1.15
C LEU A 140 1.14 12.53 2.13
N CYS A 141 1.82 12.23 3.24
CA CYS A 141 2.08 13.22 4.30
C CYS A 141 3.35 14.06 4.08
N ARG A 142 4.25 13.66 3.15
CA ARG A 142 5.51 14.38 2.91
C ARG A 142 5.51 15.20 1.63
N SER A 143 4.75 14.79 0.61
CA SER A 143 4.87 15.36 -0.73
C SER A 143 3.55 15.81 -1.34
N THR A 144 2.44 15.09 -1.14
CA THR A 144 1.13 15.47 -1.69
C THR A 144 0.55 16.64 -0.90
N PHE A 145 0.51 16.51 0.41
CA PHE A 145 0.24 17.57 1.36
C PHE A 145 1.25 17.46 2.49
N PRO A 146 2.27 18.33 2.55
CA PRO A 146 3.24 18.30 3.63
C PRO A 146 2.57 18.57 4.97
N VAL A 147 2.47 17.53 5.80
CA VAL A 147 1.89 17.63 7.13
C VAL A 147 2.88 18.32 8.06
N GLU A 148 2.41 19.29 8.84
CA GLU A 148 3.18 20.08 9.78
C GLU A 148 2.55 20.03 11.17
N GLU A 149 3.29 20.47 12.19
CA GLU A 149 2.81 20.59 13.56
C GLU A 149 1.55 21.47 13.65
N GLY A 150 0.58 21.00 14.42
CA GLY A 150 -0.71 21.70 14.62
C GLY A 150 -1.74 21.47 13.52
N HIS A 151 -1.40 20.83 12.40
CA HIS A 151 -2.40 20.49 11.40
C HIS A 151 -3.43 19.50 11.95
N THR A 152 -4.70 19.71 11.64
CA THR A 152 -5.75 18.70 11.80
C THR A 152 -5.87 17.91 10.51
N VAL A 153 -5.69 16.59 10.61
CA VAL A 153 -5.64 15.64 9.49
C VAL A 153 -6.72 14.60 9.66
N VAL A 154 -7.50 14.34 8.63
CA VAL A 154 -8.47 13.24 8.61
C VAL A 154 -7.94 12.11 7.75
N VAL A 155 -8.06 10.86 8.26
CA VAL A 155 -7.68 9.65 7.53
C VAL A 155 -8.87 8.69 7.53
N THR A 156 -9.48 8.46 6.38
CA THR A 156 -10.57 7.47 6.25
C THR A 156 -9.97 6.05 6.22
N ALA A 157 -10.77 5.06 6.63
CA ALA A 157 -10.31 3.68 6.78
C ALA A 157 -9.03 3.55 7.65
N GLY A 158 -9.03 4.23 8.81
CA GLY A 158 -7.86 4.40 9.69
C GLY A 158 -7.19 3.11 10.15
N ALA A 159 -7.92 2.00 10.26
CA ALA A 159 -7.37 0.68 10.64
C ALA A 159 -6.86 -0.16 9.45
N GLY A 160 -6.91 0.36 8.23
CA GLY A 160 -6.30 -0.26 7.05
C GLY A 160 -4.79 -0.08 7.04
N GLY A 161 -4.09 -0.81 6.16
CA GLY A 161 -2.62 -0.78 6.12
C GLY A 161 -2.04 0.61 5.89
N VAL A 162 -2.51 1.36 4.87
CA VAL A 162 -2.08 2.77 4.69
C VAL A 162 -2.57 3.64 5.83
N GLY A 163 -3.81 3.43 6.33
CA GLY A 163 -4.40 4.25 7.38
C GLY A 163 -3.59 4.25 8.68
N LEU A 164 -3.18 3.07 9.15
CA LEU A 164 -2.36 2.93 10.37
C LEU A 164 -0.98 3.58 10.21
N LEU A 165 -0.31 3.34 9.08
CA LEU A 165 1.02 3.91 8.82
C LEU A 165 0.95 5.44 8.64
N LEU A 166 -0.04 5.93 7.91
CA LEU A 166 -0.23 7.37 7.70
C LEU A 166 -0.56 8.10 9.00
N THR A 167 -1.38 7.48 9.87
CA THR A 167 -1.70 8.03 11.20
C THR A 167 -0.42 8.19 12.02
N GLN A 168 0.43 7.16 12.09
CA GLN A 168 1.70 7.22 12.82
C GLN A 168 2.63 8.30 12.23
N LEU A 169 2.82 8.32 10.91
CA LEU A 169 3.70 9.29 10.25
C LEU A 169 3.19 10.74 10.40
N ALA A 170 1.89 10.97 10.34
CA ALA A 170 1.32 12.30 10.54
C ALA A 170 1.40 12.75 12.01
N THR A 171 1.14 11.86 12.95
CA THR A 171 1.27 12.13 14.40
C THR A 171 2.73 12.42 14.78
N ALA A 172 3.69 11.66 14.25
CA ALA A 172 5.12 11.92 14.46
C ALA A 172 5.56 13.31 13.94
N ARG A 173 4.78 13.93 13.06
CA ARG A 173 4.99 15.29 12.54
C ARG A 173 4.22 16.35 13.33
N GLY A 174 3.62 16.00 14.47
CA GLY A 174 2.89 16.92 15.35
C GLY A 174 1.45 17.22 14.90
N ALA A 175 0.89 16.47 13.97
CA ALA A 175 -0.50 16.65 13.56
C ALA A 175 -1.49 16.02 14.54
N ARG A 176 -2.69 16.61 14.63
CA ARG A 176 -3.85 16.02 15.28
C ARG A 176 -4.59 15.17 14.25
N VAL A 177 -4.54 13.84 14.39
CA VAL A 177 -5.12 12.91 13.40
C VAL A 177 -6.47 12.43 13.88
N VAL A 178 -7.51 12.63 13.07
CA VAL A 178 -8.85 12.04 13.22
C VAL A 178 -8.99 10.91 12.22
N THR A 179 -9.45 9.75 12.66
CA THR A 179 -9.64 8.61 11.75
C THR A 179 -11.08 8.13 11.74
N THR A 180 -11.49 7.46 10.65
CA THR A 180 -12.75 6.73 10.63
C THR A 180 -12.54 5.23 10.51
N ALA A 181 -13.32 4.44 11.26
CA ALA A 181 -13.39 3.00 11.14
C ALA A 181 -14.74 2.47 11.63
N SER A 182 -15.23 1.39 11.00
CA SER A 182 -16.59 0.87 11.16
C SER A 182 -16.86 0.09 12.46
N THR A 183 -15.82 -0.41 13.15
CA THR A 183 -15.98 -1.16 14.40
C THR A 183 -15.13 -0.59 15.50
N GLU A 184 -15.53 -0.81 16.76
CA GLU A 184 -14.75 -0.32 17.91
C GLU A 184 -13.34 -0.89 17.94
N GLU A 185 -13.16 -2.19 17.66
CA GLU A 185 -11.82 -2.79 17.57
C GLU A 185 -10.92 -2.09 16.55
N LYS A 186 -11.47 -1.70 15.40
CA LYS A 186 -10.74 -0.95 14.39
C LYS A 186 -10.43 0.48 14.83
N ARG A 187 -11.34 1.12 15.55
CA ARG A 187 -11.11 2.44 16.15
C ARG A 187 -10.02 2.39 17.21
N GLU A 188 -9.98 1.34 18.03
CA GLU A 188 -8.90 1.13 19.00
C GLU A 188 -7.53 0.99 18.32
N LEU A 189 -7.44 0.25 17.20
CA LEU A 189 -6.19 0.19 16.43
C LEU A 189 -5.75 1.56 15.93
N SER A 190 -6.68 2.39 15.48
CA SER A 190 -6.38 3.75 15.03
C SER A 190 -5.91 4.65 16.18
N ARG A 191 -6.54 4.54 17.37
CA ARG A 191 -6.10 5.25 18.58
C ARG A 191 -4.69 4.78 19.01
N GLY A 192 -4.45 3.48 18.98
CA GLY A 192 -3.12 2.91 19.23
C GLY A 192 -2.05 3.39 18.24
N ALA A 193 -2.42 3.73 17.01
CA ALA A 193 -1.54 4.34 16.02
C ALA A 193 -1.31 5.86 16.22
N GLY A 194 -1.94 6.48 17.24
CA GLY A 194 -1.75 7.88 17.60
C GLY A 194 -2.88 8.82 17.16
N ALA A 195 -4.02 8.31 16.67
CA ALA A 195 -5.18 9.18 16.38
C ALA A 195 -5.73 9.79 17.66
N VAL A 196 -5.94 11.12 17.67
CA VAL A 196 -6.56 11.85 18.80
C VAL A 196 -8.04 11.53 18.91
N ALA A 197 -8.69 11.16 17.79
CA ALA A 197 -10.05 10.66 17.74
C ALA A 197 -10.16 9.59 16.64
N ALA A 198 -10.88 8.50 16.94
CA ALA A 198 -11.23 7.49 15.98
C ALA A 198 -12.73 7.22 16.11
N VAL A 199 -13.49 7.53 15.04
CA VAL A 199 -14.95 7.57 15.07
C VAL A 199 -15.56 6.72 13.97
N ASP A 200 -16.87 6.49 14.02
CA ASP A 200 -17.61 5.94 12.89
C ASP A 200 -17.84 7.05 11.84
N TYR A 201 -18.14 6.64 10.63
CA TYR A 201 -18.28 7.57 9.49
C TYR A 201 -19.33 8.67 9.71
N PRO A 202 -20.53 8.40 10.28
CA PRO A 202 -21.52 9.44 10.55
C PRO A 202 -21.08 10.52 11.54
N ASP A 203 -20.16 10.18 12.46
CA ASP A 203 -19.72 11.06 13.53
C ASP A 203 -18.54 11.98 13.12
N LEU A 204 -17.98 11.76 11.92
CA LEU A 204 -16.77 12.45 11.48
C LEU A 204 -16.93 13.96 11.45
N ALA A 205 -18.02 14.48 10.85
CA ALA A 205 -18.21 15.92 10.69
C ALA A 205 -18.33 16.64 12.04
N ALA A 206 -19.11 16.07 12.96
CA ALA A 206 -19.26 16.64 14.32
C ALA A 206 -17.93 16.63 15.09
N THR A 207 -17.17 15.52 15.00
CA THR A 207 -15.88 15.38 15.67
C THR A 207 -14.83 16.36 15.13
N VAL A 208 -14.76 16.54 13.81
CA VAL A 208 -13.82 17.50 13.22
C VAL A 208 -14.22 18.93 13.59
N ALA A 209 -15.51 19.27 13.55
CA ALA A 209 -15.98 20.60 13.97
C ALA A 209 -15.64 20.89 15.43
N GLU A 210 -15.85 19.95 16.35
CA GLU A 210 -15.51 20.10 17.78
C GLU A 210 -13.98 20.31 17.97
N LEU A 211 -13.15 19.49 17.34
CA LEU A 211 -11.70 19.55 17.47
C LEU A 211 -11.05 20.79 16.83
N THR A 212 -11.77 21.48 15.95
CA THR A 212 -11.25 22.63 15.18
C THR A 212 -12.01 23.93 15.44
N ASP A 213 -12.88 23.96 16.46
CA ASP A 213 -13.77 25.11 16.74
C ASP A 213 -14.57 25.55 15.50
N GLY A 214 -14.96 24.58 14.65
CA GLY A 214 -15.70 24.80 13.42
C GLY A 214 -14.86 25.19 12.20
N GLU A 215 -13.54 25.34 12.30
CA GLU A 215 -12.67 25.70 11.16
C GLU A 215 -12.53 24.60 10.13
N GLY A 216 -12.55 23.32 10.54
CA GLY A 216 -12.39 22.15 9.67
C GLY A 216 -10.94 21.67 9.54
N ALA A 217 -10.76 20.54 8.84
CA ALA A 217 -9.49 19.87 8.66
C ALA A 217 -8.61 20.54 7.59
N HIS A 218 -7.30 20.50 7.76
CA HIS A 218 -6.31 20.98 6.79
C HIS A 218 -6.27 20.08 5.56
N VAL A 219 -6.34 18.77 5.79
CA VAL A 219 -6.31 17.73 4.75
C VAL A 219 -7.17 16.54 5.16
N VAL A 220 -7.83 15.96 4.18
CA VAL A 220 -8.48 14.65 4.27
C VAL A 220 -7.77 13.70 3.34
N TYR A 221 -7.24 12.61 3.87
CA TYR A 221 -6.73 11.48 3.10
C TYR A 221 -7.83 10.42 2.99
N ASP A 222 -8.41 10.31 1.80
CA ASP A 222 -9.55 9.42 1.55
C ASP A 222 -9.13 8.18 0.75
N GLY A 223 -9.17 7.02 1.43
CA GLY A 223 -8.92 5.71 0.84
C GLY A 223 -10.20 4.96 0.43
N VAL A 224 -11.38 5.49 0.79
CA VAL A 224 -12.69 4.83 0.62
C VAL A 224 -13.35 5.23 -0.70
N GLY A 225 -13.40 6.51 -1.00
CA GLY A 225 -13.87 7.02 -2.28
C GLY A 225 -15.36 7.32 -2.33
N LYS A 226 -16.12 6.61 -3.17
CA LYS A 226 -17.52 6.92 -3.48
C LYS A 226 -18.38 7.26 -2.25
N ASP A 227 -18.30 6.44 -1.20
CA ASP A 227 -19.19 6.57 -0.04
C ASP A 227 -18.78 7.69 0.93
N THR A 228 -17.54 8.20 0.83
CA THR A 228 -16.97 9.18 1.77
C THR A 228 -16.65 10.53 1.14
N PHE A 229 -16.64 10.61 -0.18
CA PHE A 229 -16.17 11.79 -0.92
C PHE A 229 -16.85 13.10 -0.50
N ASP A 230 -18.17 13.09 -0.37
CA ASP A 230 -18.93 14.30 -0.01
C ASP A 230 -18.64 14.73 1.43
N THR A 231 -18.66 13.81 2.39
CA THR A 231 -18.28 14.11 3.78
C THR A 231 -16.80 14.54 3.89
N SER A 232 -15.92 13.95 3.08
CA SER A 232 -14.52 14.33 3.02
C SER A 232 -14.31 15.77 2.54
N LEU A 233 -15.17 16.28 1.65
CA LEU A 233 -15.17 17.71 1.26
C LEU A 233 -15.76 18.60 2.36
N GLU A 234 -16.84 18.17 2.99
CA GLU A 234 -17.57 18.91 4.01
C GLU A 234 -16.72 19.26 5.23
N VAL A 235 -15.87 18.32 5.66
CA VAL A 235 -15.06 18.50 6.88
C VAL A 235 -13.79 19.33 6.67
N LEU A 236 -13.50 19.77 5.43
CA LEU A 236 -12.33 20.59 5.12
C LEU A 236 -12.55 22.05 5.49
N ARG A 237 -11.50 22.68 6.00
CA ARG A 237 -11.44 24.12 6.17
C ARG A 237 -11.40 24.85 4.82
N VAL A 238 -11.62 26.15 4.83
CA VAL A 238 -11.34 27.00 3.64
C VAL A 238 -9.92 26.75 3.15
N ARG A 239 -9.76 26.50 1.84
CA ARG A 239 -8.51 26.12 1.17
C ARG A 239 -7.90 24.80 1.67
N GLY A 240 -8.71 23.92 2.24
CA GLY A 240 -8.31 22.58 2.62
C GLY A 240 -8.12 21.66 1.42
N THR A 241 -7.44 20.54 1.61
CA THR A 241 -7.08 19.60 0.54
C THR A 241 -7.72 18.24 0.76
N LEU A 242 -8.47 17.75 -0.22
CA LEU A 242 -8.87 16.36 -0.32
C LEU A 242 -7.87 15.57 -1.15
N VAL A 243 -7.24 14.59 -0.54
CA VAL A 243 -6.34 13.65 -1.20
C VAL A 243 -7.04 12.29 -1.33
N LEU A 244 -7.65 12.04 -2.47
CA LEU A 244 -8.35 10.80 -2.77
C LEU A 244 -7.34 9.76 -3.25
N PHE A 245 -6.78 8.94 -2.37
CA PHE A 245 -5.73 7.98 -2.73
C PHE A 245 -6.25 6.55 -2.97
N GLY A 246 -7.48 6.24 -2.56
CA GLY A 246 -8.12 4.93 -2.74
C GLY A 246 -9.54 5.01 -3.30
N GLY A 247 -10.17 3.85 -3.44
CA GLY A 247 -11.54 3.71 -3.94
C GLY A 247 -12.17 2.41 -3.46
N ALA A 248 -12.00 2.08 -2.15
CA ALA A 248 -12.47 0.81 -1.59
C ALA A 248 -13.99 0.62 -1.68
N SER A 249 -14.77 1.70 -1.73
CA SER A 249 -16.24 1.68 -1.95
C SER A 249 -16.65 1.87 -3.41
N GLY A 250 -15.69 2.08 -4.30
CA GLY A 250 -15.90 2.35 -5.71
C GLY A 250 -15.38 3.72 -6.15
N GLN A 251 -15.52 3.98 -7.45
CA GLN A 251 -15.08 5.25 -8.05
C GLN A 251 -16.05 6.37 -7.69
N VAL A 252 -15.51 7.56 -7.43
CA VAL A 252 -16.30 8.78 -7.28
C VAL A 252 -16.97 9.09 -8.63
N PRO A 253 -18.27 9.37 -8.65
CA PRO A 253 -18.98 9.74 -9.88
C PRO A 253 -18.49 11.09 -10.43
N PRO A 254 -18.88 11.47 -11.68
CA PRO A 254 -18.59 12.79 -12.23
C PRO A 254 -18.93 13.89 -11.23
N PHE A 255 -18.01 14.84 -11.06
CA PHE A 255 -18.05 15.85 -10.01
C PHE A 255 -18.05 17.27 -10.61
N ASP A 256 -18.93 18.12 -10.11
CA ASP A 256 -18.99 19.54 -10.50
C ASP A 256 -17.93 20.34 -9.73
N LEU A 257 -16.95 20.90 -10.46
CA LEU A 257 -15.87 21.71 -9.88
C LEU A 257 -16.35 22.98 -9.16
N GLN A 258 -17.56 23.50 -9.47
CA GLN A 258 -18.13 24.67 -8.78
C GLN A 258 -18.34 24.39 -7.28
N ARG A 259 -18.54 23.13 -6.90
CA ARG A 259 -18.63 22.73 -5.50
C ARG A 259 -17.37 23.05 -4.70
N LEU A 260 -16.19 22.98 -5.33
CA LEU A 260 -14.92 23.32 -4.65
C LEU A 260 -14.87 24.81 -4.29
N ASN A 261 -15.36 25.67 -5.19
CA ASN A 261 -15.45 27.11 -4.93
C ASN A 261 -16.45 27.38 -3.79
N ALA A 262 -17.66 26.82 -3.89
CA ALA A 262 -18.72 27.02 -2.90
C ALA A 262 -18.34 26.52 -1.50
N ALA A 263 -17.56 25.43 -1.41
CA ALA A 263 -17.09 24.85 -0.16
C ALA A 263 -15.81 25.50 0.40
N GLY A 264 -15.34 26.62 -0.16
CA GLY A 264 -14.22 27.36 0.39
C GLY A 264 -12.92 27.26 -0.41
N SER A 265 -12.99 27.19 -1.73
CA SER A 265 -11.81 27.12 -2.63
C SER A 265 -10.93 25.92 -2.33
N LEU A 266 -11.54 24.74 -2.24
CA LEU A 266 -10.86 23.50 -1.89
C LEU A 266 -9.94 22.99 -3.00
N TYR A 267 -8.93 22.21 -2.61
CA TYR A 267 -8.07 21.45 -3.53
C TYR A 267 -8.49 19.98 -3.51
N VAL A 268 -8.49 19.34 -4.69
CA VAL A 268 -8.71 17.89 -4.84
C VAL A 268 -7.61 17.32 -5.69
N THR A 269 -6.98 16.24 -5.22
CA THR A 269 -5.98 15.49 -5.99
C THR A 269 -6.25 13.99 -5.90
N ARG A 270 -5.85 13.25 -6.97
CA ARG A 270 -5.93 11.77 -7.05
C ARG A 270 -4.53 11.23 -7.35
N PRO A 271 -3.67 11.12 -6.31
CA PRO A 271 -2.29 10.71 -6.51
C PRO A 271 -2.17 9.20 -6.73
N SER A 272 -1.03 8.79 -7.32
CA SER A 272 -0.63 7.39 -7.46
C SER A 272 0.84 7.22 -7.08
N LEU A 273 1.18 6.15 -6.36
CA LEU A 273 2.54 5.86 -5.91
C LEU A 273 3.56 5.90 -7.07
N VAL A 274 3.19 5.41 -8.25
CA VAL A 274 4.08 5.38 -9.42
C VAL A 274 4.58 6.77 -9.82
N HIS A 275 3.82 7.83 -9.56
CA HIS A 275 4.21 9.21 -9.85
C HIS A 275 5.15 9.80 -8.79
N TYR A 276 5.22 9.18 -7.62
CA TYR A 276 6.06 9.58 -6.48
C TYR A 276 7.28 8.66 -6.29
N THR A 277 7.42 7.65 -7.15
CA THR A 277 8.57 6.74 -7.22
C THR A 277 9.06 6.61 -8.65
N ARG A 278 9.14 7.72 -9.39
CA ARG A 278 9.51 7.74 -10.82
C ARG A 278 10.96 7.34 -11.07
N THR A 279 11.82 7.56 -10.10
CA THR A 279 13.24 7.24 -10.16
C THR A 279 13.64 6.26 -9.06
N GLY A 280 14.74 5.55 -9.25
CA GLY A 280 15.32 4.71 -8.20
C GLY A 280 15.72 5.54 -6.96
N GLU A 281 16.11 6.80 -7.13
CA GLU A 281 16.44 7.71 -6.03
C GLU A 281 15.20 8.01 -5.18
N GLU A 282 14.07 8.40 -5.79
CA GLU A 282 12.80 8.62 -5.08
C GLU A 282 12.33 7.35 -4.35
N THR A 283 12.47 6.18 -5.00
CA THR A 283 12.12 4.89 -4.40
C THR A 283 12.97 4.60 -3.17
N ARG A 284 14.30 4.72 -3.29
CA ARG A 284 15.23 4.50 -2.17
C ARG A 284 15.05 5.51 -1.05
N TRP A 285 14.81 6.79 -1.37
CA TRP A 285 14.52 7.79 -0.35
C TRP A 285 13.30 7.41 0.48
N ARG A 286 12.14 7.18 -0.18
CA ARG A 286 10.90 6.87 0.53
C ARG A 286 10.95 5.52 1.23
N GLY A 287 11.41 4.50 0.53
CA GLY A 287 11.57 3.17 1.09
C GLY A 287 12.57 3.15 2.24
N GLY A 288 13.70 3.85 2.11
CA GLY A 288 14.71 3.97 3.16
C GLY A 288 14.18 4.63 4.43
N GLU A 289 13.41 5.74 4.31
CA GLU A 289 12.81 6.39 5.49
C GLU A 289 11.80 5.46 6.20
N VAL A 290 10.91 4.78 5.46
CA VAL A 290 9.90 3.92 6.11
C VAL A 290 10.49 2.62 6.67
N PHE A 291 11.45 1.98 5.98
CA PHE A 291 12.16 0.82 6.52
C PHE A 291 13.06 1.19 7.71
N GLY A 292 13.71 2.37 7.65
CA GLY A 292 14.50 2.90 8.76
C GLY A 292 13.65 3.12 10.01
N ALA A 293 12.49 3.77 9.85
CA ALA A 293 11.56 4.00 10.96
C ALA A 293 11.00 2.68 11.53
N TRP A 294 10.75 1.66 10.69
CA TRP A 294 10.36 0.34 11.17
C TRP A 294 11.50 -0.35 11.93
N ALA A 295 12.70 -0.34 11.39
CA ALA A 295 13.86 -0.96 12.02
C ALA A 295 14.24 -0.29 13.36
N SER A 296 14.00 1.02 13.52
CA SER A 296 14.22 1.75 14.79
C SER A 296 13.06 1.59 15.79
N GLY A 297 11.91 1.02 15.39
CA GLY A 297 10.71 0.92 16.21
C GLY A 297 9.88 2.21 16.29
N GLU A 298 10.20 3.22 15.47
CA GLU A 298 9.41 4.46 15.35
C GLU A 298 8.13 4.25 14.53
N LEU A 299 8.09 3.22 13.69
CA LEU A 299 6.93 2.84 12.89
C LEU A 299 6.56 1.38 13.22
N ASP A 300 5.33 1.14 13.63
CA ASP A 300 4.77 -0.20 13.82
C ASP A 300 4.05 -0.66 12.55
N VAL A 301 4.46 -1.80 12.01
CA VAL A 301 3.88 -2.41 10.81
C VAL A 301 2.97 -3.56 11.19
N ARG A 302 1.67 -3.28 11.29
CA ARG A 302 0.69 -4.30 11.62
C ARG A 302 0.43 -5.23 10.44
N ILE A 303 0.79 -6.50 10.59
CA ILE A 303 0.38 -7.60 9.72
C ILE A 303 -0.86 -8.23 10.34
N GLY A 304 -2.03 -7.95 9.74
CA GLY A 304 -3.32 -8.41 10.29
C GLY A 304 -3.62 -9.86 9.99
N GLU A 305 -3.31 -10.30 8.77
CA GLU A 305 -3.59 -11.67 8.32
C GLU A 305 -2.51 -12.18 7.37
N ARG A 306 -2.34 -13.52 7.36
CA ARG A 306 -1.49 -14.24 6.42
C ARG A 306 -2.29 -15.36 5.78
N PHE A 307 -2.17 -15.49 4.46
CA PHE A 307 -2.77 -16.58 3.68
C PHE A 307 -1.68 -17.29 2.88
N PRO A 308 -1.78 -18.59 2.67
CA PRO A 308 -0.98 -19.27 1.66
C PRO A 308 -1.17 -18.62 0.27
N LEU A 309 -0.14 -18.53 -0.53
CA LEU A 309 -0.22 -18.02 -1.93
C LEU A 309 -1.28 -18.77 -2.74
N ALA A 310 -1.42 -20.08 -2.52
CA ALA A 310 -2.45 -20.89 -3.15
C ALA A 310 -3.88 -20.45 -2.81
N ASP A 311 -4.07 -19.78 -1.68
CA ASP A 311 -5.36 -19.29 -1.18
C ASP A 311 -5.60 -17.80 -1.49
N ALA A 312 -4.92 -17.25 -2.50
CA ALA A 312 -5.06 -15.84 -2.90
C ALA A 312 -6.53 -15.43 -3.14
N ALA A 313 -7.37 -16.35 -3.62
CA ALA A 313 -8.81 -16.11 -3.79
C ALA A 313 -9.50 -15.78 -2.45
N ALA A 314 -9.21 -16.53 -1.40
CA ALA A 314 -9.75 -16.29 -0.04
C ALA A 314 -9.22 -14.95 0.53
N ALA A 315 -7.93 -14.66 0.34
CA ALA A 315 -7.33 -13.41 0.76
C ALA A 315 -7.98 -12.19 0.08
N HIS A 316 -8.25 -12.26 -1.23
CA HIS A 316 -8.97 -11.21 -1.97
C HIS A 316 -10.42 -11.04 -1.49
N ALA A 317 -11.10 -12.14 -1.14
CA ALA A 317 -12.45 -12.09 -0.58
C ALA A 317 -12.44 -11.39 0.79
N ALA A 318 -11.49 -11.73 1.66
CA ALA A 318 -11.32 -11.11 2.98
C ALA A 318 -11.02 -9.61 2.88
N LEU A 319 -10.13 -9.19 1.98
CA LEU A 319 -9.86 -7.77 1.74
C LEU A 319 -11.11 -7.02 1.27
N LYS A 320 -11.86 -7.59 0.33
CA LYS A 320 -13.07 -6.97 -0.24
C LYS A 320 -14.21 -6.86 0.77
N SER A 321 -14.35 -7.84 1.67
CA SER A 321 -15.36 -7.82 2.75
C SER A 321 -15.05 -6.80 3.85
N ARG A 322 -13.88 -6.13 3.79
CA ARG A 322 -13.39 -5.19 4.80
C ARG A 322 -13.24 -5.81 6.20
N SER A 323 -13.07 -7.14 6.28
CA SER A 323 -12.84 -7.83 7.57
C SER A 323 -11.40 -7.64 8.07
N THR A 324 -10.45 -7.39 7.17
CA THR A 324 -9.03 -7.27 7.48
C THR A 324 -8.65 -5.95 8.14
N THR A 325 -7.53 -5.94 8.87
CA THR A 325 -6.88 -4.76 9.44
C THR A 325 -5.39 -4.78 9.11
N GLY A 326 -4.75 -3.60 9.01
CA GLY A 326 -3.34 -3.54 8.66
C GLY A 326 -3.05 -4.15 7.28
N LYS A 327 -1.90 -4.81 7.18
CA LYS A 327 -1.45 -5.51 5.96
C LYS A 327 -1.90 -6.95 5.93
N VAL A 328 -2.26 -7.44 4.75
CA VAL A 328 -2.43 -8.87 4.46
C VAL A 328 -1.24 -9.35 3.63
N LEU A 329 -0.66 -10.48 4.03
CA LEU A 329 0.43 -11.12 3.31
C LEU A 329 -0.02 -12.45 2.69
N LEU A 330 0.52 -12.74 1.52
CA LEU A 330 0.48 -14.07 0.91
C LEU A 330 1.85 -14.71 1.09
N THR A 331 1.91 -15.88 1.72
CA THR A 331 3.15 -16.56 2.08
C THR A 331 3.30 -17.88 1.34
N LEU A 332 4.53 -18.29 1.07
CA LEU A 332 4.83 -19.66 0.71
C LEU A 332 4.67 -20.51 1.99
N SER A 333 3.84 -21.54 1.94
CA SER A 333 3.55 -22.46 3.04
C SER A 333 4.77 -23.29 3.44
#